data_41cefe17fa1696c34598b6957a4a1aba
#
_entry.id   41cefe17fa1696c34598b6957a4a1aba
#
_cell.length_a   1.000
_cell.length_b   1.000
_cell.length_c   1.000
_cell.angle_alpha   90.00
_cell.angle_beta   90.00
_cell.angle_gamma   90.00
#
_symmetry.space_group_name_H-M   'P 1'
#
loop_
_entity.id
_entity.type
_entity.pdbx_description
1 polymer ?
#
loop_
_entity_poly.entity_id
_entity_poly.type
_entity_poly.pdbx_seq_one_letter_code
_entity_poly.pdbx_strand_id
1 'polypeptide(L)'
;VINPEKAAALEIFRLLQYPSFLKRDSFAKGSVELVELKIKENNVLANTRLDQFRTLSNVNALVCAVERGGMVSIPKGNFSLQVGDKLTIATDAGDLVRLIKNLGVYTPKAQHVMIIGGSRTAKYLAQRLISSKVKLTIIEKNEKRCQELSETLPEATIVHGNGTEQGLL
;
A
#
# COMPACT_ATOMS: atom_id res chain seq x y z
N VAL A 1 0.58 22.36 13.05
CA VAL A 1 0.59 22.73 11.62
C VAL A 1 0.71 21.47 10.79
N ILE A 2 -0.24 21.23 9.89
CA ILE A 2 -0.24 20.07 8.98
C ILE A 2 0.67 20.42 7.79
N ASN A 3 1.63 19.56 7.50
CA ASN A 3 2.47 19.66 6.30
C ASN A 3 1.89 18.73 5.23
N PRO A 4 1.27 19.25 4.16
CA PRO A 4 0.59 18.43 3.16
C PRO A 4 1.55 17.54 2.37
N GLU A 5 2.77 18.02 2.06
CA GLU A 5 3.75 17.23 1.33
C GLU A 5 4.23 16.00 2.14
N LYS A 6 4.38 16.19 3.46
CA LYS A 6 4.75 15.10 4.36
C LYS A 6 3.61 14.10 4.55
N ALA A 7 2.36 14.58 4.58
CA ALA A 7 1.18 13.73 4.66
C ALA A 7 1.03 12.89 3.37
N ALA A 8 1.15 13.52 2.20
CA ALA A 8 1.11 12.82 0.91
C ALA A 8 2.22 11.76 0.79
N ALA A 9 3.46 12.11 1.19
CA ALA A 9 4.57 11.17 1.20
C ALA A 9 4.30 9.95 2.11
N LEU A 10 3.65 10.16 3.26
CA LEU A 10 3.27 9.08 4.17
C LEU A 10 2.25 8.13 3.53
N GLU A 11 1.24 8.67 2.87
CA GLU A 11 0.22 7.86 2.20
C GLU A 11 0.80 7.04 1.04
N ILE A 12 1.64 7.66 0.20
CA ILE A 12 2.34 6.93 -0.88
C ILE A 12 3.21 5.82 -0.29
N PHE A 13 3.95 6.10 0.78
CA PHE A 13 4.77 5.10 1.45
C PHE A 13 3.95 3.92 1.98
N ARG A 14 2.78 4.16 2.56
CA ARG A 14 1.86 3.11 3.03
C ARG A 14 1.38 2.21 1.90
N LEU A 15 1.03 2.79 0.75
CA LEU A 15 0.63 2.04 -0.45
C LEU A 15 1.77 1.15 -0.97
N LEU A 16 3.01 1.64 -0.99
CA LEU A 16 4.19 0.87 -1.41
C LEU A 16 4.55 -0.26 -0.42
N GLN A 17 4.27 -0.06 0.86
CA GLN A 17 4.49 -1.08 1.90
C GLN A 17 3.50 -2.25 1.81
N TYR A 18 2.26 -1.99 1.39
CA TYR A 18 1.17 -2.97 1.34
C TYR A 18 0.38 -2.85 0.04
N PRO A 19 0.99 -3.16 -1.11
CA PRO A 19 0.36 -2.99 -2.43
C PRO A 19 -0.84 -3.94 -2.66
N SER A 20 -1.09 -4.86 -1.74
CA SER A 20 -2.25 -5.76 -1.77
C SER A 20 -3.56 -5.07 -1.43
N PHE A 21 -3.51 -3.91 -0.75
CA PHE A 21 -4.71 -3.19 -0.33
C PHE A 21 -5.08 -2.06 -1.30
N LEU A 22 -6.38 -1.93 -1.58
CA LEU A 22 -6.92 -0.79 -2.31
C LEU A 22 -6.95 0.46 -1.42
N LYS A 23 -7.21 0.25 -0.11
CA LYS A 23 -7.27 1.30 0.90
C LYS A 23 -6.82 0.75 2.25
N ARG A 24 -6.22 1.61 3.08
CA ARG A 24 -5.83 1.31 4.45
C ARG A 24 -6.02 2.53 5.32
N ASP A 25 -6.88 2.43 6.33
CA ASP A 25 -7.10 3.43 7.36
C ASP A 25 -6.73 2.84 8.72
N SER A 26 -6.10 3.64 9.58
CA SER A 26 -5.68 3.22 10.91
C SER A 26 -6.46 3.97 11.98
N PHE A 27 -7.00 3.24 12.95
CA PHE A 27 -7.82 3.74 14.05
C PHE A 27 -7.21 3.40 15.41
N ALA A 28 -7.78 3.97 16.47
CA ALA A 28 -7.39 3.70 17.85
C ALA A 28 -5.86 3.83 18.06
N LYS A 29 -5.26 4.94 17.59
CA LYS A 29 -3.82 5.22 17.68
C LYS A 29 -2.95 4.15 17.01
N GLY A 30 -3.45 3.51 15.95
CA GLY A 30 -2.73 2.49 15.21
C GLY A 30 -2.93 1.05 15.68
N SER A 31 -3.83 0.82 16.64
CA SER A 31 -4.10 -0.54 17.11
C SER A 31 -5.02 -1.33 16.19
N VAL A 32 -5.93 -0.65 15.49
CA VAL A 32 -6.90 -1.26 14.57
C VAL A 32 -6.66 -0.74 13.15
N GLU A 33 -6.60 -1.66 12.20
CA GLU A 33 -6.50 -1.36 10.77
C GLU A 33 -7.80 -1.72 10.08
N LEU A 34 -8.30 -0.79 9.27
CA LEU A 34 -9.38 -1.02 8.32
C LEU A 34 -8.77 -1.08 6.93
N VAL A 35 -8.87 -2.24 6.29
CA VAL A 35 -8.27 -2.47 4.99
C VAL A 35 -9.31 -2.87 3.96
N GLU A 36 -9.09 -2.42 2.72
CA GLU A 36 -9.93 -2.77 1.59
C GLU A 36 -9.13 -3.65 0.63
N LEU A 37 -9.65 -4.82 0.31
CA LEU A 37 -9.06 -5.73 -0.65
C LEU A 37 -10.08 -6.19 -1.68
N LYS A 38 -9.62 -6.51 -2.90
CA LYS A 38 -10.45 -7.06 -3.97
C LYS A 38 -10.18 -8.56 -4.10
N ILE A 39 -11.23 -9.37 -4.15
CA ILE A 39 -11.13 -10.80 -4.40
C ILE A 39 -10.75 -11.02 -5.87
N LYS A 40 -9.60 -11.67 -6.08
CA LYS A 40 -9.11 -12.10 -7.40
C LYS A 40 -9.42 -13.60 -7.59
N GLU A 41 -9.32 -14.10 -8.83
CA GLU A 41 -9.63 -15.49 -9.17
C GLU A 41 -8.85 -16.53 -8.35
N ASN A 42 -7.60 -16.25 -8.04
CA ASN A 42 -6.72 -17.14 -7.27
C ASN A 42 -6.76 -16.88 -5.75
N ASN A 43 -7.70 -16.08 -5.24
CA ASN A 43 -7.84 -15.81 -3.83
C ASN A 43 -8.58 -16.97 -3.14
N VAL A 44 -8.11 -17.38 -1.96
CA VAL A 44 -8.76 -18.44 -1.16
C VAL A 44 -10.20 -18.12 -0.74
N LEU A 45 -10.59 -16.84 -0.77
CA LEU A 45 -11.95 -16.39 -0.49
C LEU A 45 -12.89 -16.48 -1.70
N ALA A 46 -12.37 -16.74 -2.91
CA ALA A 46 -13.20 -16.81 -4.10
C ALA A 46 -14.21 -17.97 -3.99
N ASN A 47 -15.50 -17.65 -4.19
CA ASN A 47 -16.60 -18.61 -4.14
C ASN A 47 -16.77 -19.33 -2.78
N THR A 48 -16.32 -18.72 -1.68
CA THR A 48 -16.48 -19.23 -0.32
C THR A 48 -17.59 -18.49 0.43
N ARG A 49 -18.08 -19.08 1.52
CA ARG A 49 -19.01 -18.42 2.43
C ARG A 49 -18.25 -17.60 3.48
N LEU A 50 -18.84 -16.50 3.90
CA LEU A 50 -18.22 -15.62 4.88
C LEU A 50 -18.01 -16.28 6.26
N ASP A 51 -18.84 -17.24 6.65
CA ASP A 51 -18.65 -18.00 7.90
C ASP A 51 -17.33 -18.79 7.94
N GLN A 52 -16.73 -19.09 6.78
CA GLN A 52 -15.42 -19.74 6.65
C GLN A 52 -14.25 -18.74 6.75
N PHE A 53 -14.53 -17.44 6.72
CA PHE A 53 -13.51 -16.39 6.69
C PHE A 53 -12.53 -16.50 7.87
N ARG A 54 -13.04 -16.74 9.09
CA ARG A 54 -12.20 -16.86 10.28
C ARG A 54 -11.24 -18.05 10.20
N THR A 55 -11.70 -19.16 9.67
CA THR A 55 -10.87 -20.37 9.48
C THR A 55 -9.81 -20.14 8.42
N LEU A 56 -10.16 -19.52 7.30
CA LEU A 56 -9.26 -19.26 6.19
C LEU A 56 -8.23 -18.16 6.51
N SER A 57 -8.65 -17.09 7.17
CA SER A 57 -7.77 -15.98 7.55
C SER A 57 -6.85 -16.34 8.73
N ASN A 58 -7.32 -17.20 9.63
CA ASN A 58 -6.62 -17.60 10.88
C ASN A 58 -6.11 -16.42 11.71
N VAL A 59 -6.89 -15.33 11.74
CA VAL A 59 -6.65 -14.12 12.52
C VAL A 59 -7.95 -13.60 13.10
N ASN A 60 -7.85 -12.72 14.09
CA ASN A 60 -9.01 -12.00 14.60
C ASN A 60 -9.32 -10.81 13.69
N ALA A 61 -10.23 -11.02 12.73
CA ALA A 61 -10.62 -10.01 11.78
C ALA A 61 -12.12 -10.08 11.46
N LEU A 62 -12.72 -8.92 11.17
CA LEU A 62 -14.13 -8.76 10.85
C LEU A 62 -14.29 -8.18 9.45
N VAL A 63 -15.08 -8.84 8.61
CA VAL A 63 -15.53 -8.26 7.34
C VAL A 63 -16.70 -7.32 7.63
N CYS A 64 -16.45 -6.03 7.55
CA CYS A 64 -17.41 -4.98 7.88
C CYS A 64 -18.39 -4.71 6.74
N ALA A 65 -17.91 -4.77 5.49
CA ALA A 65 -18.70 -4.51 4.29
C ALA A 65 -18.18 -5.28 3.09
N VAL A 66 -19.08 -5.52 2.14
CA VAL A 66 -18.78 -6.08 0.81
C VAL A 66 -19.37 -5.15 -0.25
N GLU A 67 -18.55 -4.71 -1.19
CA GLU A 67 -19.00 -3.98 -2.39
C GLU A 67 -18.99 -4.93 -3.58
N ARG A 68 -20.13 -5.05 -4.26
CA ARG A 68 -20.31 -5.83 -5.50
C ARG A 68 -21.05 -4.98 -6.52
N GLY A 69 -20.47 -4.76 -7.69
CA GLY A 69 -21.11 -3.97 -8.76
C GLY A 69 -21.49 -2.55 -8.34
N GLY A 70 -20.71 -1.92 -7.44
CA GLY A 70 -20.99 -0.58 -6.92
C GLY A 70 -21.99 -0.53 -5.76
N MET A 71 -22.62 -1.66 -5.40
CA MET A 71 -23.51 -1.74 -4.24
C MET A 71 -22.76 -2.24 -3.01
N VAL A 72 -22.91 -1.53 -1.89
CA VAL A 72 -22.30 -1.89 -0.60
C VAL A 72 -23.33 -2.56 0.29
N SER A 73 -22.95 -3.68 0.90
CA SER A 73 -23.79 -4.42 1.84
C SER A 73 -22.98 -4.82 3.08
N ILE A 74 -23.69 -4.94 4.21
CA ILE A 74 -23.14 -5.53 5.44
C ILE A 74 -23.45 -7.02 5.39
N PRO A 75 -22.42 -7.87 5.20
CA PRO A 75 -22.64 -9.28 4.96
C PRO A 75 -22.99 -10.04 6.24
N LYS A 76 -23.84 -11.07 6.11
CA LYS A 76 -24.06 -12.07 7.16
C LYS A 76 -23.16 -13.30 6.91
N GLY A 77 -23.02 -14.19 7.90
CA GLY A 77 -22.17 -15.38 7.78
C GLY A 77 -22.44 -16.28 6.58
N ASN A 78 -23.70 -16.35 6.13
CA ASN A 78 -24.10 -17.12 4.95
C ASN A 78 -23.87 -16.41 3.61
N PHE A 79 -23.28 -15.20 3.62
CA PHE A 79 -23.00 -14.45 2.40
C PHE A 79 -21.93 -15.18 1.56
N SER A 80 -22.22 -15.41 0.28
CA SER A 80 -21.28 -16.03 -0.67
C SER A 80 -20.41 -14.95 -1.31
N LEU A 81 -19.11 -15.03 -1.04
CA LEU A 81 -18.09 -14.17 -1.62
C LEU A 81 -17.80 -14.59 -3.08
N GLN A 82 -17.58 -13.62 -3.95
CA GLN A 82 -17.30 -13.84 -5.36
C GLN A 82 -16.07 -13.10 -5.83
N VAL A 83 -15.48 -13.57 -6.91
CA VAL A 83 -14.41 -12.84 -7.62
C VAL A 83 -14.94 -11.46 -8.02
N GLY A 84 -14.13 -10.44 -7.78
CA GLY A 84 -14.49 -9.04 -8.05
C GLY A 84 -15.05 -8.30 -6.85
N ASP A 85 -15.53 -8.98 -5.80
CA ASP A 85 -15.96 -8.31 -4.57
C ASP A 85 -14.83 -7.51 -3.95
N LYS A 86 -15.15 -6.32 -3.42
CA LYS A 86 -14.27 -5.56 -2.56
C LYS A 86 -14.72 -5.74 -1.11
N LEU A 87 -13.82 -6.20 -0.28
CA LEU A 87 -14.05 -6.44 1.14
C LEU A 87 -13.44 -5.32 1.97
N THR A 88 -14.20 -4.74 2.88
CA THR A 88 -13.70 -3.88 3.95
C THR A 88 -13.53 -4.71 5.21
N ILE A 89 -12.30 -4.86 5.70
CA ILE A 89 -11.95 -5.75 6.81
C ILE A 89 -11.32 -4.93 7.92
N ALA A 90 -11.82 -5.08 9.15
CA ALA A 90 -11.18 -4.58 10.36
C ALA A 90 -10.35 -5.70 11.00
N THR A 91 -9.11 -5.39 11.39
CA THR A 91 -8.21 -6.34 12.06
C THR A 91 -7.23 -5.61 12.99
N ASP A 92 -6.64 -6.33 13.91
CA ASP A 92 -5.54 -5.79 14.72
C ASP A 92 -4.32 -5.52 13.83
N ALA A 93 -3.61 -4.42 14.10
CA ALA A 93 -2.44 -4.01 13.30
C ALA A 93 -1.35 -5.11 13.26
N GLY A 94 -1.18 -5.86 14.37
CA GLY A 94 -0.25 -6.98 14.45
C GLY A 94 -0.63 -8.18 13.58
N ASP A 95 -1.91 -8.33 13.26
CA ASP A 95 -2.44 -9.47 12.48
C ASP A 95 -2.47 -9.20 10.97
N LEU A 96 -2.29 -7.94 10.55
CA LEU A 96 -2.44 -7.52 9.16
C LEU A 96 -1.55 -8.33 8.19
N VAL A 97 -0.28 -8.54 8.52
CA VAL A 97 0.65 -9.30 7.67
C VAL A 97 0.24 -10.77 7.57
N ARG A 98 -0.25 -11.35 8.67
CA ARG A 98 -0.73 -12.73 8.71
C ARG A 98 -2.01 -12.88 7.89
N LEU A 99 -2.93 -11.92 8.02
CA LEU A 99 -4.17 -11.85 7.22
C LEU A 99 -3.86 -11.93 5.73
N ILE A 100 -3.01 -11.04 5.19
CA ILE A 100 -2.71 -11.00 3.75
C ILE A 100 -2.00 -12.26 3.24
N LYS A 101 -1.13 -12.87 4.08
CA LYS A 101 -0.48 -14.15 3.72
C LYS A 101 -1.48 -15.28 3.65
N ASN A 102 -2.31 -15.44 4.66
CA ASN A 102 -3.27 -16.54 4.75
C ASN A 102 -4.36 -16.44 3.69
N LEU A 103 -4.78 -15.24 3.33
CA LEU A 103 -5.73 -15.03 2.25
C LEU A 103 -5.13 -15.16 0.84
N GLY A 104 -3.82 -15.39 0.72
CA GLY A 104 -3.16 -15.52 -0.58
C GLY A 104 -3.11 -14.21 -1.38
N VAL A 105 -3.27 -13.04 -0.72
CA VAL A 105 -3.23 -11.71 -1.36
C VAL A 105 -1.90 -11.01 -1.15
N TYR A 106 -0.90 -11.75 -0.66
CA TYR A 106 0.43 -11.18 -0.43
C TYR A 106 1.06 -10.72 -1.74
N THR A 107 1.35 -9.43 -1.81
CA THR A 107 2.20 -8.86 -2.85
C THR A 107 3.51 -8.43 -2.20
N PRO A 108 4.68 -8.83 -2.73
CA PRO A 108 5.95 -8.40 -2.19
C PRO A 108 6.04 -6.89 -2.10
N LYS A 109 6.65 -6.38 -1.04
CA LYS A 109 6.97 -4.95 -0.93
C LYS A 109 7.88 -4.54 -2.08
N ALA A 110 7.72 -3.31 -2.55
CA ALA A 110 8.63 -2.74 -3.52
C ALA A 110 10.07 -2.76 -2.96
N GLN A 111 11.00 -3.38 -3.66
CA GLN A 111 12.41 -3.42 -3.29
C GLN A 111 13.19 -2.29 -3.97
N HIS A 112 12.72 -1.84 -5.12
CA HIS A 112 13.27 -0.77 -5.92
C HIS A 112 12.14 0.22 -6.24
N VAL A 113 12.38 1.49 -6.01
CA VAL A 113 11.43 2.56 -6.34
C VAL A 113 12.16 3.61 -7.16
N MET A 114 11.54 4.04 -8.25
CA MET A 114 11.98 5.18 -9.04
C MET A 114 11.00 6.33 -8.83
N ILE A 115 11.51 7.51 -8.55
CA ILE A 115 10.71 8.74 -8.41
C ILE A 115 11.12 9.70 -9.54
N ILE A 116 10.14 10.18 -10.28
CA ILE A 116 10.36 11.21 -11.31
C ILE A 116 10.00 12.57 -10.70
N GLY A 117 11.00 13.42 -10.59
CA GLY A 117 10.92 14.75 -9.98
C GLY A 117 11.37 14.81 -8.52
N GLY A 118 12.26 15.74 -8.21
CA GLY A 118 12.85 15.97 -6.88
C GLY A 118 12.07 16.93 -5.99
N SER A 119 10.73 16.85 -5.97
CA SER A 119 9.86 17.71 -5.16
C SER A 119 10.08 17.53 -3.65
N ARG A 120 9.47 18.42 -2.82
CA ARG A 120 9.47 18.25 -1.36
C ARG A 120 8.80 16.95 -0.94
N THR A 121 7.70 16.58 -1.58
CA THR A 121 7.03 15.28 -1.36
C THR A 121 7.96 14.11 -1.68
N ALA A 122 8.69 14.18 -2.81
CA ALA A 122 9.67 13.17 -3.19
C ALA A 122 10.77 13.02 -2.12
N LYS A 123 11.29 14.13 -1.58
CA LYS A 123 12.28 14.10 -0.49
C LYS A 123 11.77 13.41 0.77
N TYR A 124 10.54 13.74 1.22
CA TYR A 124 9.95 13.09 2.40
C TYR A 124 9.67 11.59 2.16
N LEU A 125 9.21 11.24 0.96
CA LEU A 125 9.01 9.84 0.59
C LEU A 125 10.34 9.08 0.54
N ALA A 126 11.37 9.68 -0.07
CA ALA A 126 12.72 9.14 -0.16
C ALA A 126 13.30 8.77 1.20
N GLN A 127 13.23 9.68 2.17
CA GLN A 127 13.70 9.43 3.54
C GLN A 127 13.06 8.20 4.18
N ARG A 128 11.76 7.98 3.96
CA ARG A 128 11.04 6.82 4.48
C ARG A 128 11.40 5.52 3.75
N LEU A 129 11.55 5.58 2.43
CA LEU A 129 11.94 4.43 1.62
C LEU A 129 13.34 3.95 1.99
N ILE A 130 14.30 4.87 2.12
CA ILE A 130 15.68 4.59 2.55
C ILE A 130 15.68 3.95 3.96
N SER A 131 14.96 4.55 4.92
CA SER A 131 14.83 3.98 6.29
C SER A 131 14.25 2.55 6.29
N SER A 132 13.48 2.21 5.25
CA SER A 132 12.91 0.87 5.06
C SER A 132 13.77 -0.05 4.18
N LYS A 133 15.00 0.36 3.87
CA LYS A 133 15.97 -0.39 3.04
C LYS A 133 15.45 -0.66 1.61
N VAL A 134 14.64 0.24 1.07
CA VAL A 134 14.21 0.21 -0.32
C VAL A 134 15.26 0.93 -1.17
N LYS A 135 15.73 0.30 -2.24
CA LYS A 135 16.63 0.95 -3.21
C LYS A 135 15.87 2.04 -3.95
N LEU A 136 16.44 3.23 -3.99
CA LEU A 136 15.77 4.42 -4.51
C LEU A 136 16.58 5.08 -5.62
N THR A 137 15.90 5.39 -6.71
CA THR A 137 16.41 6.25 -7.79
C THR A 137 15.50 7.46 -7.93
N ILE A 138 16.06 8.66 -8.00
CA ILE A 138 15.32 9.89 -8.27
C ILE A 138 15.85 10.50 -9.57
N ILE A 139 14.96 10.74 -10.53
CA ILE A 139 15.29 11.43 -11.78
C ILE A 139 14.81 12.86 -11.64
N GLU A 140 15.72 13.84 -11.76
CA GLU A 140 15.40 15.26 -11.64
C GLU A 140 16.09 16.05 -12.77
N LYS A 141 15.33 16.96 -13.39
CA LYS A 141 15.83 17.76 -14.52
C LYS A 141 16.66 18.99 -14.12
N ASN A 142 16.51 19.46 -12.89
CA ASN A 142 17.21 20.62 -12.39
C ASN A 142 18.51 20.20 -11.71
N GLU A 143 19.65 20.60 -12.27
CA GLU A 143 20.98 20.24 -11.79
C GLU A 143 21.23 20.66 -10.34
N LYS A 144 20.87 21.90 -9.96
CA LYS A 144 21.03 22.38 -8.58
C LYS A 144 20.22 21.53 -7.60
N ARG A 145 19.02 21.13 -8.01
CA ARG A 145 18.17 20.25 -7.20
C ARG A 145 18.75 18.85 -7.08
N CYS A 146 19.39 18.33 -8.12
CA CYS A 146 20.13 17.06 -8.07
C CYS A 146 21.25 17.12 -7.02
N GLN A 147 22.02 18.21 -6.97
CA GLN A 147 23.08 18.41 -5.97
C GLN A 147 22.53 18.43 -4.56
N GLU A 148 21.47 19.23 -4.29
CA GLU A 148 20.82 19.28 -2.98
C GLU A 148 20.27 17.90 -2.53
N LEU A 149 19.70 17.12 -3.47
CA LEU A 149 19.19 15.79 -3.18
C LEU A 149 20.34 14.81 -2.87
N SER A 150 21.43 14.86 -3.62
CA SER A 150 22.61 14.01 -3.40
C SER A 150 23.23 14.25 -2.02
N GLU A 151 23.31 15.50 -1.58
CA GLU A 151 23.81 15.85 -0.25
C GLU A 151 22.88 15.38 0.88
N THR A 152 21.56 15.48 0.66
CA THR A 152 20.57 15.20 1.72
C THR A 152 20.07 13.74 1.73
N LEU A 153 20.32 12.97 0.67
CA LEU A 153 19.89 11.59 0.48
C LEU A 153 21.05 10.73 -0.08
N PRO A 154 22.15 10.56 0.67
CA PRO A 154 23.36 9.89 0.15
C PRO A 154 23.15 8.41 -0.24
N GLU A 155 22.11 7.77 0.27
CA GLU A 155 21.77 6.39 -0.05
C GLU A 155 20.88 6.25 -1.31
N ALA A 156 20.42 7.38 -1.89
CA ALA A 156 19.63 7.36 -3.12
C ALA A 156 20.52 7.58 -4.35
N THR A 157 20.18 6.92 -5.44
CA THR A 157 20.77 7.23 -6.75
C THR A 157 20.04 8.44 -7.33
N ILE A 158 20.77 9.55 -7.56
CA ILE A 158 20.22 10.75 -8.19
C ILE A 158 20.68 10.80 -9.64
N VAL A 159 19.72 10.86 -10.55
CA VAL A 159 19.97 10.94 -11.99
C VAL A 159 19.54 12.32 -12.49
N HIS A 160 20.50 13.09 -13.04
CA HIS A 160 20.18 14.34 -13.70
C HIS A 160 19.65 14.04 -15.10
N GLY A 161 18.38 14.38 -15.37
CA GLY A 161 17.77 14.16 -16.67
C GLY A 161 16.26 14.38 -16.67
N ASN A 162 15.68 14.31 -17.86
CA ASN A 162 14.26 14.45 -18.04
C ASN A 162 13.60 13.06 -18.03
N GLY A 163 12.86 12.75 -16.97
CA GLY A 163 12.20 11.45 -16.78
C GLY A 163 11.07 11.13 -17.78
N THR A 164 10.79 12.02 -18.76
CA THR A 164 9.88 11.74 -19.88
C THR A 164 10.60 11.26 -21.14
N GLU A 165 11.92 11.23 -21.14
CA GLU A 165 12.73 10.76 -22.27
C GLU A 165 12.90 9.24 -22.22
N GLN A 166 12.45 8.56 -23.28
CA GLN A 166 12.48 7.09 -23.38
C GLN A 166 13.89 6.48 -23.23
N GLY A 167 14.94 7.22 -23.57
CA GLY A 167 16.32 6.74 -23.47
C GLY A 167 16.92 6.78 -22.05
N LEU A 168 16.20 7.35 -21.09
CA LEU A 168 16.64 7.49 -19.69
C LEU A 168 15.97 6.48 -18.76
N LEU A 169 14.82 5.91 -19.16
CA LEU A 169 14.04 4.91 -18.43
C LEU A 169 14.40 3.50 -18.88
#